data_588aa33e2f1ab1cc358781b9c367550d
#
_entry.id   588aa33e2f1ab1cc358781b9c367550d
#
_cell.length_a   1.000
_cell.length_b   1.000
_cell.length_c   1.000
_cell.angle_alpha   90.00
_cell.angle_beta   90.00
_cell.angle_gamma   90.00
#
_symmetry.space_group_name_H-M   'P 1'
#
loop_
_entity.id
_entity.type
_entity.pdbx_description
1 polymer ?
#
loop_
_entity_poly.entity_id
_entity_poly.type
_entity_poly.pdbx_seq_one_letter_code
_entity_poly.pdbx_strand_id
1 'polypeptide(L)' 'PKSKKNLDKLFEVIDILANGGTLDAKYRDHDLTGNYKGTRECHIEPDWLLIYEICGDVLVLMLYRLGSHSELFKK' A
#
# COMPACT_ATOMS: atom_id res chain seq x y z
N PRO A 1 9.62 -18.38 -3.83
CA PRO A 1 8.45 -18.01 -4.63
C PRO A 1 8.19 -16.53 -4.62
N LYS A 2 7.39 -16.13 -5.56
CA LYS A 2 7.08 -14.72 -5.74
C LYS A 2 6.37 -14.11 -4.54
N SER A 3 5.49 -14.87 -3.91
CA SER A 3 4.72 -14.33 -2.80
C SER A 3 5.63 -13.96 -1.62
N LYS A 4 6.67 -14.74 -1.40
CA LYS A 4 7.61 -14.42 -0.33
C LYS A 4 8.34 -13.12 -0.63
N LYS A 5 8.74 -12.94 -1.88
CA LYS A 5 9.44 -11.75 -2.29
C LYS A 5 8.56 -10.51 -2.12
N ASN A 6 7.29 -10.65 -2.47
CA ASN A 6 6.35 -9.54 -2.32
C ASN A 6 6.13 -9.21 -0.86
N LEU A 7 6.07 -10.20 -0.01
CA LEU A 7 5.90 -9.96 1.42
C LEU A 7 7.09 -9.24 2.02
N ASP A 8 8.29 -9.54 1.54
CA ASP A 8 9.47 -8.83 2.01
C ASP A 8 9.37 -7.34 1.71
N LYS A 9 8.91 -7.00 0.51
CA LYS A 9 8.72 -5.61 0.15
C LYS A 9 7.66 -4.95 1.00
N LEU A 10 6.57 -5.66 1.24
CA LEU A 10 5.49 -5.13 2.07
C LEU A 10 6.00 -4.82 3.47
N PHE A 11 6.73 -5.75 4.07
CA PHE A 11 7.23 -5.54 5.42
C PHE A 11 8.24 -4.41 5.48
N GLU A 12 9.03 -4.25 4.44
CA GLU A 12 9.97 -3.14 4.37
C GLU A 12 9.24 -1.81 4.37
N VAL A 13 8.18 -1.72 3.56
CA VAL A 13 7.38 -0.50 3.49
C VAL A 13 6.70 -0.21 4.83
N ILE A 14 6.13 -1.23 5.44
CA ILE A 14 5.46 -1.06 6.72
C ILE A 14 6.46 -0.57 7.78
N ASP A 15 7.66 -1.13 7.78
CA ASP A 15 8.67 -0.74 8.73
C ASP A 15 9.06 0.74 8.57
N ILE A 16 9.22 1.17 7.32
CA ILE A 16 9.53 2.57 7.06
C ILE A 16 8.42 3.48 7.56
N LEU A 17 7.17 3.12 7.24
CA LEU A 17 6.03 3.93 7.66
C LEU A 17 5.86 3.94 9.17
N ALA A 18 6.07 2.81 9.81
CA ALA A 18 5.92 2.70 11.25
C ALA A 18 6.94 3.54 11.99
N ASN A 19 8.08 3.78 11.37
CA ASN A 19 9.15 4.57 11.98
C ASN A 19 9.11 6.03 11.54
N GLY A 20 8.04 6.44 10.87
CA GLY A 20 7.89 7.82 10.46
C GLY A 20 8.73 8.20 9.26
N GLY A 21 9.23 7.23 8.52
CA GLY A 21 10.06 7.50 7.37
C GLY A 21 9.25 7.86 6.13
N THR A 22 9.97 8.24 5.09
CA THR A 22 9.39 8.59 3.81
C THR A 22 9.74 7.50 2.80
N LEU A 23 8.75 7.12 2.01
CA LEU A 23 8.96 6.07 1.02
C LEU A 23 9.71 6.61 -0.20
N ASP A 24 10.50 5.73 -0.80
CA ASP A 24 11.17 6.03 -2.06
C ASP A 24 10.13 6.32 -3.14
N ALA A 25 10.47 7.18 -4.09
CA ALA A 25 9.57 7.57 -5.17
C ALA A 25 9.09 6.37 -5.98
N LYS A 26 9.84 5.29 -5.98
CA LYS A 26 9.44 4.10 -6.73
C LYS A 26 8.14 3.49 -6.23
N TYR A 27 7.77 3.78 -4.98
CA TYR A 27 6.53 3.27 -4.41
C TYR A 27 5.32 4.14 -4.74
N ARG A 28 5.54 5.29 -5.36
CA ARG A 28 4.47 6.19 -5.80
C ARG A 28 3.50 6.55 -4.69
N ASP A 29 4.03 6.84 -3.54
CA ASP A 29 3.24 7.23 -2.39
C ASP A 29 2.54 8.56 -2.65
N HIS A 30 1.24 8.62 -2.44
CA HIS A 30 0.48 9.82 -2.69
C HIS A 30 -0.81 9.85 -1.88
N ASP A 31 -1.35 11.05 -1.68
CA ASP A 31 -2.62 11.23 -0.97
C ASP A 31 -3.77 10.78 -1.84
N LEU A 32 -4.76 10.21 -1.20
CA LEU A 32 -6.02 9.92 -1.86
C LEU A 32 -7.02 11.04 -1.59
N THR A 33 -8.04 11.12 -2.43
CA THR A 33 -9.04 12.16 -2.33
C THR A 33 -10.41 11.53 -2.30
N GLY A 34 -11.45 12.38 -2.26
CA GLY A 34 -12.81 11.91 -2.25
C GLY A 34 -13.13 11.17 -0.97
N ASN A 35 -13.75 10.01 -1.11
CA ASN A 35 -14.15 9.22 0.05
C ASN A 35 -12.97 8.72 0.86
N TYR A 36 -11.79 8.73 0.27
CA TYR A 36 -10.58 8.23 0.94
C TYR A 36 -9.69 9.36 1.42
N LYS A 37 -10.21 10.57 1.45
CA LYS A 37 -9.43 11.69 1.94
C LYS A 37 -8.93 11.41 3.35
N GLY A 38 -7.68 11.72 3.58
CA GLY A 38 -7.04 11.44 4.86
C GLY A 38 -6.18 10.20 4.85
N THR A 39 -6.25 9.42 3.75
CA THR A 39 -5.41 8.24 3.61
C THR A 39 -4.43 8.46 2.48
N ARG A 40 -3.45 7.58 2.41
CA ARG A 40 -2.44 7.61 1.37
C ARG A 40 -2.35 6.23 0.73
N GLU A 41 -1.85 6.20 -0.49
CA GLU A 41 -1.71 4.96 -1.23
C GLU A 41 -0.28 4.85 -1.73
N CYS A 42 0.28 3.64 -1.65
CA CYS A 42 1.55 3.38 -2.28
C CYS A 42 1.49 2.05 -3.00
N HIS A 43 2.40 1.86 -3.94
CA HIS A 43 2.46 0.67 -4.77
C HIS A 43 3.61 -0.20 -4.32
N ILE A 44 3.29 -1.33 -3.68
CA ILE A 44 4.32 -2.29 -3.27
C ILE A 44 4.85 -3.01 -4.50
N GLU A 45 3.93 -3.44 -5.34
CA GLU A 45 4.21 -4.04 -6.64
C GLU A 45 3.19 -3.46 -7.60
N PRO A 46 3.37 -3.62 -8.91
CA PRO A 46 2.40 -3.05 -9.84
C PRO A 46 0.96 -3.48 -9.56
N ASP A 47 0.77 -4.69 -9.05
CA ASP A 47 -0.56 -5.18 -8.75
C ASP A 47 -0.85 -5.24 -7.25
N TRP A 48 0.00 -4.65 -6.42
CA TRP A 48 -0.20 -4.60 -4.97
C TRP A 48 -0.22 -3.15 -4.52
N LEU A 49 -1.36 -2.75 -3.97
CA LEU A 49 -1.53 -1.40 -3.43
C LEU A 49 -1.70 -1.48 -1.92
N LEU A 50 -1.07 -0.56 -1.24
CA LEU A 50 -1.26 -0.42 0.20
C LEU A 50 -1.86 0.94 0.45
N ILE A 51 -3.05 0.94 1.05
CA ILE A 51 -3.68 2.17 1.50
C ILE A 51 -3.48 2.27 2.99
N TYR A 52 -3.02 3.39 3.46
CA TYR A 52 -2.71 3.52 4.86
C TYR A 52 -3.07 4.89 5.39
N GLU A 53 -3.24 4.95 6.69
CA GLU A 53 -3.52 6.19 7.39
C GLU A 53 -2.73 6.19 8.68
N ILE A 54 -2.12 7.32 9.01
CA ILE A 54 -1.38 7.47 10.25
C ILE A 54 -2.23 8.32 11.17
N CYS A 55 -2.70 7.72 12.25
CA CYS A 55 -3.56 8.38 13.23
C CYS A 55 -2.80 8.48 14.54
N GLY A 56 -2.15 9.64 14.76
CA GLY A 56 -1.29 9.77 15.92
C GLY A 56 -0.12 8.80 15.81
N ASP A 57 -0.04 7.87 16.74
CA ASP A 57 1.00 6.85 16.70
C ASP A 57 0.46 5.50 16.23
N VAL A 58 -0.74 5.50 15.64
CA VAL A 58 -1.35 4.28 15.12
C VAL A 58 -1.28 4.29 13.60
N LEU A 59 -0.79 3.21 13.04
CA LEU A 59 -0.72 3.03 11.60
C LEU A 59 -1.79 2.04 11.20
N VAL A 60 -2.76 2.51 10.42
CA VAL A 60 -3.85 1.67 9.93
C VAL A 60 -3.55 1.29 8.49
N LEU A 61 -3.60 0.01 8.21
CA LEU A 61 -3.21 -0.52 6.91
C LEU A 61 -4.38 -1.24 6.26
N MET A 62 -4.47 -1.08 4.95
CA MET A 62 -5.44 -1.79 4.14
C MET A 62 -4.74 -2.21 2.85
N LEU A 63 -4.57 -3.50 2.69
CA LEU A 63 -3.81 -4.04 1.58
C LEU A 63 -4.75 -4.51 0.48
N TYR A 64 -4.53 -4.00 -0.72
CA TYR A 64 -5.29 -4.43 -1.89
C TYR A 64 -4.37 -5.10 -2.88
N ARG A 65 -4.82 -6.22 -3.39
CA ARG A 65 -4.12 -6.90 -4.46
C ARG A 65 -4.98 -6.86 -5.70
N LEU A 66 -4.49 -6.21 -6.72
CA LEU A 66 -5.21 -6.11 -7.98
C LEU A 66 -4.96 -7.38 -8.78
N GLY A 67 -6.01 -8.01 -9.22
CA GLY A 67 -5.89 -9.13 -10.11
C GLY A 67 -5.97 -8.66 -11.54
N SER A 68 -6.10 -9.60 -12.46
CA SER A 68 -6.38 -9.22 -13.82
C SER A 68 -7.73 -8.50 -13.85
N HIS A 69 -7.91 -7.69 -14.85
CA HIS A 69 -9.14 -6.91 -14.97
C HIS A 69 -10.37 -7.82 -14.91
N SER A 70 -10.28 -8.95 -15.57
CA SER A 70 -11.42 -9.87 -15.59
C SER A 70 -11.70 -10.45 -14.21
N GLU A 71 -10.68 -10.66 -13.41
CA GLU A 71 -10.87 -11.19 -12.08
C GLU A 71 -11.56 -10.18 -11.17
N LEU A 72 -11.19 -8.92 -11.32
CA LEU A 72 -11.76 -7.88 -10.46
C LEU A 72 -13.23 -7.65 -10.73
N PHE A 73 -13.64 -7.77 -11.96
CA PHE A 73 -15.01 -7.42 -12.35
C PHE A 73 -15.85 -8.61 -12.73
N LYS A 74 -15.34 -9.77 -12.45
CA LYS A 74 -16.08 -10.98 -12.72
C LYS A 74 -17.01 -11.23 -11.55
N LYS A 75 -18.25 -11.14 -11.78
CA LYS A 75 -19.19 -11.33 -10.69
C LYS A 75 -20.45 -11.90 -11.22
#